data_a22d3e61ac41a28346be99c058fdc3fe
#
_entry.id   a22d3e61ac41a28346be99c058fdc3fe
#
_cell.length_a   1.000
_cell.length_b   1.000
_cell.length_c   1.000
_cell.angle_alpha   90.00
_cell.angle_beta   90.00
_cell.angle_gamma   90.00
#
_symmetry.space_group_name_H-M   'P 1'
#
loop_
_entity.id
_entity.type
_entity.pdbx_description
1 polymer ?
#
loop_
_entity_poly.entity_id
_entity_poly.type
_entity_poly.pdbx_seq_one_letter_code
_entity_poly.pdbx_strand_id
1 'polypeptide(L)'
;MNKLRFLFSFIVILMLVFSLAANTLAKEPTGIIHDAEHYILEAQHGEKWAAEDKAIDQKLAELRKKHGTPLNIIHIMWDDTALGEVGIPEIQAVRGFKTPNMNKMADDGINFMRMYTEPACTPTRAAFQTGRYAVRSGMHTVSFPVEYSGIDGDEVTIAEVLSKAGYATGFFGKWHLGDTEFSYAHNQGYDEAFFNPYNQVPSMWIPQAEVANVITGLFPDLYGEDKYDIDNSWQPRGSIWTLEGTKGGKTYEWGPPPDIKNYWDIETEAQKRTLAFIDKSVAAKKPFFVAYHPILTAFFPDPRAKTKLTANKNILAEALVKIDAFIGNLHQHLADKGIAENTLVIIMADNGPFTHYGPRGMVETLYTGGKGDFTEGGVRVPCLATWPGVIKPGQIVGDILHVSDLYTTFARLGGAMEHIPTDRVIDGVDQTSLFLNGDGFSRRDYVMIYQGPTLAAGVKGRFKRDWKNATQGLSLNEFYDLYTDPREAHGEMIEQFHVKSMFNRQRARHEMWIKKYPNRPDATPGPALTGIENVRPETVKIYTAPVDPDKLPFDPKEVYEYDLPWTPSDM
;
A
#
# COMPACT_ATOMS: atom_id res chain seq x y z
N MET A 1 -12.69 -40.09 -55.26
CA MET A 1 -11.89 -40.64 -54.16
C MET A 1 -10.76 -39.72 -53.66
N ASN A 2 -10.10 -38.93 -54.52
CA ASN A 2 -8.96 -38.10 -54.06
C ASN A 2 -9.32 -36.85 -53.21
N LYS A 3 -10.49 -36.25 -53.40
CA LYS A 3 -10.94 -35.07 -52.63
C LYS A 3 -11.27 -35.41 -51.14
N LEU A 4 -11.75 -36.63 -50.89
CA LEU A 4 -12.11 -37.08 -49.53
C LEU A 4 -10.86 -37.39 -48.69
N ARG A 5 -9.79 -37.92 -49.36
CA ARG A 5 -8.51 -38.19 -48.70
C ARG A 5 -7.78 -36.90 -48.30
N PHE A 6 -7.89 -35.86 -49.12
CA PHE A 6 -7.29 -34.55 -48.83
C PHE A 6 -7.99 -33.85 -47.66
N LEU A 7 -9.31 -33.95 -47.58
CA LEU A 7 -10.08 -33.37 -46.46
C LEU A 7 -9.79 -34.09 -45.13
N PHE A 8 -9.68 -35.41 -45.19
CA PHE A 8 -9.36 -36.22 -43.98
C PHE A 8 -7.92 -35.96 -43.50
N SER A 9 -6.95 -35.80 -44.39
CA SER A 9 -5.57 -35.45 -44.02
C SER A 9 -5.49 -34.04 -43.44
N PHE A 10 -6.27 -33.08 -43.92
CA PHE A 10 -6.29 -31.72 -43.42
C PHE A 10 -6.92 -31.65 -42.02
N ILE A 11 -8.00 -32.40 -41.76
CA ILE A 11 -8.66 -32.49 -40.46
C ILE A 11 -7.76 -33.19 -39.42
N VAL A 12 -7.03 -34.24 -39.81
CA VAL A 12 -6.08 -34.94 -38.94
C VAL A 12 -4.88 -34.05 -38.60
N ILE A 13 -4.36 -33.29 -39.58
CA ILE A 13 -3.28 -32.32 -39.32
C ILE A 13 -3.80 -31.16 -38.43
N LEU A 14 -5.02 -30.67 -38.65
CA LEU A 14 -5.61 -29.64 -37.80
C LEU A 14 -5.84 -30.15 -36.36
N MET A 15 -6.31 -31.39 -36.17
CA MET A 15 -6.47 -32.02 -34.87
C MET A 15 -5.12 -32.31 -34.21
N LEU A 16 -4.09 -32.67 -34.95
CA LEU A 16 -2.72 -32.85 -34.44
C LEU A 16 -2.08 -31.50 -34.03
N VAL A 17 -2.30 -30.44 -34.79
CA VAL A 17 -1.85 -29.10 -34.44
C VAL A 17 -2.61 -28.57 -33.23
N PHE A 18 -3.92 -28.84 -33.13
CA PHE A 18 -4.71 -28.50 -31.94
C PHE A 18 -4.35 -29.38 -30.72
N SER A 19 -4.00 -30.65 -30.92
CA SER A 19 -3.55 -31.51 -29.79
C SER A 19 -2.12 -31.22 -29.38
N LEU A 20 -1.24 -30.77 -30.27
CA LEU A 20 0.08 -30.26 -29.92
C LEU A 20 0.00 -28.87 -29.23
N ALA A 21 -0.95 -28.02 -29.64
CA ALA A 21 -1.20 -26.75 -28.97
C ALA A 21 -1.92 -26.92 -27.61
N ALA A 22 -2.68 -28.01 -27.43
CA ALA A 22 -3.34 -28.33 -26.16
C ALA A 22 -2.41 -29.08 -25.16
N ASN A 23 -1.30 -29.67 -25.64
CA ASN A 23 -0.34 -30.38 -24.80
C ASN A 23 0.92 -29.56 -24.42
N THR A 24 0.98 -28.29 -24.76
CA THR A 24 1.76 -27.33 -23.99
C THR A 24 0.94 -26.89 -22.77
N LEU A 25 0.43 -27.82 -21.99
CA LEU A 25 0.18 -27.60 -20.57
C LEU A 25 1.53 -27.19 -20.02
N ALA A 26 1.63 -25.90 -19.71
CA ALA A 26 2.84 -25.32 -19.16
C ALA A 26 3.34 -26.26 -18.06
N LYS A 27 4.60 -26.71 -18.20
CA LYS A 27 5.33 -27.40 -17.15
C LYS A 27 5.05 -26.66 -15.86
N GLU A 28 4.61 -27.33 -14.82
CA GLU A 28 4.37 -26.66 -13.55
C GLU A 28 5.59 -25.80 -13.20
N PRO A 29 5.39 -24.52 -12.82
CA PRO A 29 6.52 -23.65 -12.54
C PRO A 29 7.39 -24.27 -11.44
N THR A 30 8.64 -24.47 -11.73
CA THR A 30 9.63 -24.89 -10.74
C THR A 30 10.24 -23.66 -10.11
N GLY A 31 9.53 -22.97 -9.21
CA GLY A 31 9.98 -21.72 -8.63
C GLY A 31 8.80 -20.88 -8.15
N ILE A 32 9.01 -19.57 -8.09
CA ILE A 32 7.95 -18.62 -7.73
C ILE A 32 6.81 -18.71 -8.77
N ILE A 33 5.57 -18.86 -8.27
CA ILE A 33 4.39 -18.87 -9.11
C ILE A 33 3.91 -17.43 -9.27
N HIS A 34 4.03 -16.88 -10.47
CA HIS A 34 3.55 -15.53 -10.80
C HIS A 34 2.14 -15.57 -11.38
N ASP A 35 1.50 -14.40 -11.54
CA ASP A 35 0.26 -14.27 -12.30
C ASP A 35 0.47 -14.63 -13.79
N ALA A 36 -0.60 -15.05 -14.43
CA ALA A 36 -0.56 -15.53 -15.82
C ALA A 36 0.03 -14.51 -16.81
N GLU A 37 -0.17 -13.21 -16.60
CA GLU A 37 0.39 -12.16 -17.47
C GLU A 37 1.91 -12.06 -17.38
N HIS A 38 2.51 -12.39 -16.23
CA HIS A 38 3.97 -12.43 -16.09
C HIS A 38 4.60 -13.41 -17.08
N TYR A 39 4.04 -14.61 -17.23
CA TYR A 39 4.57 -15.63 -18.17
C TYR A 39 4.46 -15.21 -19.64
N ILE A 40 3.50 -14.35 -19.98
CA ILE A 40 3.42 -13.75 -21.32
C ILE A 40 4.60 -12.81 -21.56
N LEU A 41 4.91 -11.97 -20.57
CA LEU A 41 6.04 -11.04 -20.66
C LEU A 41 7.38 -11.77 -20.62
N GLU A 42 7.51 -12.79 -19.80
CA GLU A 42 8.70 -13.63 -19.73
C GLU A 42 8.96 -14.34 -21.08
N ALA A 43 7.90 -14.87 -21.72
CA ALA A 43 8.02 -15.46 -23.05
C ALA A 43 8.46 -14.47 -24.13
N GLN A 44 8.14 -13.18 -23.97
CA GLN A 44 8.50 -12.10 -24.89
C GLN A 44 9.88 -11.49 -24.60
N HIS A 45 10.28 -11.42 -23.34
CA HIS A 45 11.43 -10.64 -22.88
C HIS A 45 12.43 -11.44 -22.06
N GLY A 46 12.21 -12.72 -21.83
CA GLY A 46 13.01 -13.55 -20.91
C GLY A 46 14.50 -13.60 -21.24
N GLU A 47 14.87 -13.61 -22.52
CA GLU A 47 16.28 -13.55 -22.93
C GLU A 47 16.94 -12.23 -22.51
N LYS A 48 16.23 -11.11 -22.68
CA LYS A 48 16.70 -9.80 -22.23
C LYS A 48 16.82 -9.77 -20.70
N TRP A 49 15.80 -10.27 -20.00
CA TRP A 49 15.80 -10.32 -18.54
C TRP A 49 16.94 -11.18 -17.99
N ALA A 50 17.21 -12.34 -18.60
CA ALA A 50 18.32 -13.19 -18.19
C ALA A 50 19.70 -12.51 -18.36
N ALA A 51 19.86 -11.70 -19.42
CA ALA A 51 21.07 -10.91 -19.61
C ALA A 51 21.20 -9.79 -18.56
N GLU A 52 20.10 -9.10 -18.24
CA GLU A 52 20.02 -8.09 -17.18
C GLU A 52 20.31 -8.71 -15.81
N ASP A 53 19.73 -9.88 -15.50
CA ASP A 53 19.92 -10.59 -14.24
C ASP A 53 21.38 -10.92 -13.97
N LYS A 54 22.12 -11.31 -15.01
CA LYS A 54 23.57 -11.54 -14.89
C LYS A 54 24.33 -10.28 -14.51
N ALA A 55 23.98 -9.14 -15.10
CA ALA A 55 24.57 -7.84 -14.76
C ALA A 55 24.18 -7.37 -13.35
N ILE A 56 22.91 -7.61 -12.96
CA ILE A 56 22.39 -7.33 -11.62
C ILE A 56 23.18 -8.14 -10.57
N ASP A 57 23.33 -9.45 -10.78
CA ASP A 57 24.03 -10.33 -9.85
C ASP A 57 25.50 -9.89 -9.65
N GLN A 58 26.17 -9.53 -10.74
CA GLN A 58 27.52 -9.02 -10.67
C GLN A 58 27.58 -7.72 -9.85
N LYS A 59 26.69 -6.76 -10.14
CA LYS A 59 26.66 -5.47 -9.43
C LYS A 59 26.32 -5.64 -7.94
N LEU A 60 25.38 -6.51 -7.61
CA LEU A 60 25.05 -6.81 -6.21
C LEU A 60 26.23 -7.48 -5.48
N ALA A 61 26.96 -8.37 -6.14
CA ALA A 61 28.16 -8.97 -5.57
C ALA A 61 29.26 -7.94 -5.32
N GLU A 62 29.47 -7.00 -6.25
CA GLU A 62 30.41 -5.88 -6.11
C GLU A 62 30.04 -4.98 -4.94
N LEU A 63 28.76 -4.62 -4.80
CA LEU A 63 28.25 -3.80 -3.69
C LEU A 63 28.45 -4.51 -2.34
N ARG A 64 28.11 -5.80 -2.25
CA ARG A 64 28.36 -6.61 -1.04
C ARG A 64 29.84 -6.65 -0.68
N LYS A 65 30.71 -6.81 -1.67
CA LYS A 65 32.17 -6.80 -1.45
C LYS A 65 32.64 -5.40 -0.97
N LYS A 66 32.12 -4.33 -1.55
CA LYS A 66 32.44 -2.93 -1.18
C LYS A 66 32.07 -2.63 0.28
N HIS A 67 30.88 -3.03 0.68
CA HIS A 67 30.30 -2.66 1.99
C HIS A 67 30.46 -3.75 3.06
N GLY A 68 30.83 -4.96 2.70
CA GLY A 68 31.01 -6.10 3.61
C GLY A 68 29.70 -6.74 4.11
N THR A 69 28.55 -6.16 3.76
CA THR A 69 27.20 -6.63 4.10
C THR A 69 26.28 -6.43 2.90
N PRO A 70 25.17 -7.16 2.80
CA PRO A 70 24.05 -6.74 1.93
C PRO A 70 23.61 -5.31 2.25
N LEU A 71 22.91 -4.67 1.30
CA LEU A 71 22.38 -3.32 1.52
C LEU A 71 21.34 -3.29 2.64
N ASN A 72 21.20 -2.12 3.26
CA ASN A 72 20.06 -1.85 4.14
C ASN A 72 18.87 -1.36 3.30
N ILE A 73 17.66 -1.65 3.75
CA ILE A 73 16.42 -1.26 3.08
C ILE A 73 15.55 -0.49 4.06
N ILE A 74 15.13 0.70 3.70
CA ILE A 74 14.17 1.51 4.45
C ILE A 74 12.98 1.78 3.54
N HIS A 75 11.79 1.39 3.98
CA HIS A 75 10.54 1.66 3.31
C HIS A 75 9.66 2.55 4.19
N ILE A 76 9.20 3.66 3.64
CA ILE A 76 8.30 4.61 4.31
C ILE A 76 7.00 4.68 3.52
N MET A 77 5.87 4.38 4.17
CA MET A 77 4.54 4.43 3.55
C MET A 77 3.57 5.21 4.43
N TRP A 78 3.19 6.40 3.98
CA TRP A 78 2.18 7.23 4.64
C TRP A 78 0.82 7.10 3.97
N ASP A 79 -0.21 7.77 4.50
CA ASP A 79 -1.59 7.61 4.10
C ASP A 79 -2.07 8.62 3.05
N ASP A 80 -3.02 8.17 2.23
CA ASP A 80 -4.08 8.96 1.56
C ASP A 80 -3.57 10.18 0.77
N THR A 81 -2.55 10.04 -0.08
CA THR A 81 -1.93 11.18 -0.75
C THR A 81 -1.97 11.05 -2.27
N ALA A 82 -2.48 12.09 -2.93
CA ALA A 82 -2.55 12.16 -4.39
C ALA A 82 -1.17 12.27 -5.05
N LEU A 83 -1.00 11.66 -6.23
CA LEU A 83 0.14 11.96 -7.07
C LEU A 83 0.15 13.46 -7.40
N GLY A 84 1.31 14.09 -7.21
CA GLY A 84 1.49 15.54 -7.35
C GLY A 84 1.61 16.28 -6.02
N GLU A 85 1.15 15.73 -4.90
CA GLU A 85 1.35 16.33 -3.58
C GLU A 85 2.82 16.21 -3.10
N VAL A 86 3.59 15.26 -3.64
CA VAL A 86 4.99 15.02 -3.28
C VAL A 86 5.83 14.80 -4.54
N GLY A 87 7.09 15.29 -4.53
CA GLY A 87 8.04 15.09 -5.61
C GLY A 87 7.79 15.92 -6.87
N ILE A 88 6.83 16.86 -6.85
CA ILE A 88 6.52 17.80 -7.93
C ILE A 88 6.37 19.21 -7.35
N PRO A 89 7.49 19.97 -7.22
CA PRO A 89 7.52 21.26 -6.54
C PRO A 89 6.52 22.29 -7.10
N GLU A 90 6.24 22.25 -8.39
CA GLU A 90 5.32 23.18 -9.07
C GLU A 90 3.88 22.99 -8.58
N ILE A 91 3.43 21.74 -8.41
CA ILE A 91 2.10 21.44 -7.87
C ILE A 91 2.02 21.83 -6.39
N GLN A 92 3.06 21.52 -5.61
CA GLN A 92 3.14 21.94 -4.21
C GLN A 92 3.06 23.45 -4.05
N ALA A 93 3.70 24.21 -4.94
CA ALA A 93 3.63 25.69 -4.92
C ALA A 93 2.20 26.19 -5.13
N VAL A 94 1.43 25.57 -6.04
CA VAL A 94 0.00 25.87 -6.24
C VAL A 94 -0.82 25.50 -4.99
N ARG A 95 -0.45 24.40 -4.34
CA ARG A 95 -1.12 23.90 -3.12
C ARG A 95 -0.72 24.67 -1.85
N GLY A 96 0.30 25.54 -1.91
CA GLY A 96 0.71 26.41 -0.82
C GLY A 96 1.51 25.74 0.30
N PHE A 97 2.26 24.67 0.01
CA PHE A 97 3.19 24.01 0.95
C PHE A 97 4.46 23.54 0.25
N LYS A 98 5.40 22.99 1.00
CA LYS A 98 6.67 22.46 0.47
C LYS A 98 7.13 21.26 1.28
N THR A 99 7.69 20.27 0.59
CA THR A 99 8.38 19.11 1.18
C THR A 99 9.81 19.03 0.60
N PRO A 100 10.73 19.89 1.07
CA PRO A 100 12.04 20.06 0.42
C PRO A 100 12.92 18.81 0.46
N ASN A 101 12.81 17.98 1.52
CA ASN A 101 13.59 16.74 1.63
C ASN A 101 13.07 15.66 0.69
N MET A 102 11.75 15.50 0.56
CA MET A 102 11.16 14.60 -0.41
C MET A 102 11.44 15.06 -1.85
N ASN A 103 11.37 16.37 -2.12
CA ASN A 103 11.74 16.93 -3.43
C ASN A 103 13.22 16.65 -3.74
N LYS A 104 14.10 16.80 -2.74
CA LYS A 104 15.51 16.44 -2.88
C LYS A 104 15.70 14.95 -3.17
N MET A 105 14.89 14.07 -2.58
CA MET A 105 14.90 12.64 -2.95
C MET A 105 14.55 12.41 -4.41
N ALA A 106 13.58 13.14 -4.96
CA ALA A 106 13.25 13.07 -6.39
C ALA A 106 14.42 13.53 -7.27
N ASP A 107 15.12 14.61 -6.87
CA ASP A 107 16.26 15.14 -7.59
C ASP A 107 17.49 14.22 -7.49
N ASP A 108 17.75 13.63 -6.32
CA ASP A 108 18.92 12.78 -6.06
C ASP A 108 18.72 11.31 -6.47
N GLY A 109 17.51 10.93 -6.88
CA GLY A 109 17.14 9.54 -7.14
C GLY A 109 16.13 9.35 -8.27
N ILE A 110 15.10 8.60 -7.99
CA ILE A 110 14.02 8.25 -8.93
C ILE A 110 12.70 8.79 -8.42
N ASN A 111 11.93 9.43 -9.31
CA ASN A 111 10.52 9.73 -9.15
C ASN A 111 9.71 8.77 -10.04
N PHE A 112 8.98 7.84 -9.42
CA PHE A 112 8.13 6.90 -10.12
C PHE A 112 6.75 7.51 -10.37
N MET A 113 6.47 7.82 -11.62
CA MET A 113 5.23 8.48 -12.01
C MET A 113 4.04 7.52 -12.20
N ARG A 114 4.29 6.21 -12.16
CA ARG A 114 3.25 5.17 -12.32
C ARG A 114 3.41 4.03 -11.31
N MET A 115 3.58 4.40 -10.03
CA MET A 115 3.45 3.47 -8.92
C MET A 115 1.97 3.23 -8.63
N TYR A 116 1.51 2.01 -8.86
CA TYR A 116 0.16 1.57 -8.56
C TYR A 116 0.11 0.89 -7.21
N THR A 117 -1.00 1.10 -6.52
CA THR A 117 -1.34 0.46 -5.25
C THR A 117 -2.72 -0.20 -5.36
N GLU A 118 -3.15 -0.85 -4.29
CA GLU A 118 -4.56 -1.15 -4.10
C GLU A 118 -5.31 0.15 -3.73
N PRO A 119 -6.64 0.21 -3.90
CA PRO A 119 -7.37 1.47 -3.71
C PRO A 119 -7.55 1.91 -2.26
N ALA A 120 -7.03 1.18 -1.27
CA ALA A 120 -7.18 1.51 0.14
C ALA A 120 -6.00 1.00 0.99
N CYS A 121 -5.90 1.50 2.23
CA CYS A 121 -4.75 1.28 3.11
C CYS A 121 -4.52 -0.20 3.47
N THR A 122 -5.50 -0.92 4.03
CA THR A 122 -5.33 -2.34 4.38
C THR A 122 -4.93 -3.18 3.17
N PRO A 123 -5.63 -3.10 2.02
CA PRO A 123 -5.26 -3.85 0.83
C PRO A 123 -3.83 -3.55 0.35
N THR A 124 -3.43 -2.29 0.29
CA THR A 124 -2.08 -1.91 -0.13
C THR A 124 -1.00 -2.45 0.81
N ARG A 125 -1.24 -2.35 2.12
CA ARG A 125 -0.29 -2.83 3.13
C ARG A 125 -0.16 -4.35 3.08
N ALA A 126 -1.27 -5.08 2.85
CA ALA A 126 -1.24 -6.52 2.62
C ALA A 126 -0.46 -6.87 1.34
N ALA A 127 -0.71 -6.19 0.23
CA ALA A 127 0.00 -6.42 -1.03
C ALA A 127 1.50 -6.12 -0.92
N PHE A 128 1.90 -5.08 -0.19
CA PHE A 128 3.29 -4.79 0.12
C PHE A 128 3.95 -5.90 0.94
N GLN A 129 3.29 -6.35 2.02
CA GLN A 129 3.86 -7.33 2.91
C GLN A 129 4.01 -8.72 2.28
N THR A 130 3.08 -9.11 1.41
CA THR A 130 3.00 -10.48 0.89
C THR A 130 3.45 -10.63 -0.56
N GLY A 131 3.63 -9.54 -1.30
CA GLY A 131 3.90 -9.58 -2.74
C GLY A 131 2.72 -10.06 -3.58
N ARG A 132 1.49 -10.06 -3.03
CA ARG A 132 0.28 -10.59 -3.65
C ARG A 132 -0.80 -9.50 -3.73
N TYR A 133 -1.65 -9.53 -4.74
CA TYR A 133 -2.87 -8.71 -4.69
C TYR A 133 -3.64 -9.00 -3.41
N ALA A 134 -4.16 -7.97 -2.77
CA ALA A 134 -4.82 -8.09 -1.46
C ALA A 134 -5.99 -9.09 -1.45
N VAL A 135 -6.68 -9.24 -2.57
CA VAL A 135 -7.76 -10.22 -2.74
C VAL A 135 -7.29 -11.67 -2.52
N ARG A 136 -6.00 -11.97 -2.74
CA ARG A 136 -5.47 -13.33 -2.54
C ARG A 136 -5.33 -13.70 -1.08
N SER A 137 -5.09 -12.72 -0.21
CA SER A 137 -4.93 -12.91 1.24
C SER A 137 -6.22 -12.66 2.03
N GLY A 138 -7.32 -12.29 1.36
CA GLY A 138 -8.57 -11.89 2.01
C GLY A 138 -8.57 -10.47 2.59
N MET A 139 -7.44 -9.75 2.49
CA MET A 139 -7.29 -8.40 3.05
C MET A 139 -7.71 -7.31 2.06
N HIS A 140 -8.78 -7.55 1.31
CA HIS A 140 -9.22 -6.71 0.18
C HIS A 140 -10.10 -5.52 0.55
N THR A 141 -10.47 -5.37 1.82
CA THR A 141 -11.23 -4.24 2.37
C THR A 141 -10.46 -3.57 3.49
N VAL A 142 -10.86 -2.35 3.85
CA VAL A 142 -10.27 -1.65 5.01
C VAL A 142 -10.73 -2.37 6.28
N SER A 143 -9.78 -2.76 7.11
CA SER A 143 -10.07 -3.38 8.41
C SER A 143 -10.35 -2.34 9.48
N PHE A 144 -11.29 -2.67 10.36
CA PHE A 144 -11.66 -1.85 11.50
C PHE A 144 -11.53 -2.63 12.83
N PRO A 145 -11.37 -1.95 13.98
CA PRO A 145 -11.39 -2.59 15.28
C PRO A 145 -12.67 -3.39 15.51
N VAL A 146 -12.59 -4.43 16.35
CA VAL A 146 -13.69 -5.34 16.69
C VAL A 146 -14.22 -6.18 15.52
N GLU A 147 -13.48 -6.25 14.43
CA GLU A 147 -13.76 -7.24 13.36
C GLU A 147 -13.23 -8.62 13.72
N TYR A 148 -12.35 -8.72 14.70
CA TYR A 148 -11.76 -9.98 15.18
C TYR A 148 -11.10 -10.77 14.05
N SER A 149 -10.33 -10.09 13.23
CA SER A 149 -9.71 -10.67 12.06
C SER A 149 -8.36 -10.02 11.73
N GLY A 150 -7.61 -10.63 10.82
CA GLY A 150 -6.35 -10.07 10.36
C GLY A 150 -5.72 -10.86 9.22
N ILE A 151 -4.53 -10.43 8.82
CA ILE A 151 -3.71 -11.17 7.87
C ILE A 151 -3.39 -12.54 8.46
N ASP A 152 -3.54 -13.59 7.65
CA ASP A 152 -3.34 -14.97 8.08
C ASP A 152 -1.90 -15.23 8.52
N GLY A 153 -1.73 -16.05 9.56
CA GLY A 153 -0.42 -16.48 10.03
C GLY A 153 0.37 -17.34 9.04
N ASP A 154 -0.30 -17.88 8.02
CA ASP A 154 0.33 -18.64 6.94
C ASP A 154 0.83 -17.74 5.80
N GLU A 155 0.47 -16.47 5.76
CA GLU A 155 1.05 -15.54 4.80
C GLU A 155 2.54 -15.36 5.11
N VAL A 156 3.34 -15.20 4.08
CA VAL A 156 4.79 -15.01 4.23
C VAL A 156 5.12 -13.58 3.87
N THR A 157 5.47 -12.79 4.87
CA THR A 157 5.77 -11.37 4.71
C THR A 157 7.19 -11.13 4.19
N ILE A 158 7.43 -9.93 3.65
CA ILE A 158 8.78 -9.51 3.25
C ILE A 158 9.74 -9.50 4.44
N ALA A 159 9.26 -9.22 5.65
CA ALA A 159 10.08 -9.27 6.85
C ALA A 159 10.54 -10.71 7.15
N GLU A 160 9.67 -11.70 6.98
CA GLU A 160 10.05 -13.11 7.15
C GLU A 160 11.05 -13.58 6.10
N VAL A 161 10.85 -13.15 4.84
CA VAL A 161 11.78 -13.46 3.74
C VAL A 161 13.17 -12.90 4.02
N LEU A 162 13.25 -11.62 4.37
CA LEU A 162 14.53 -10.96 4.67
C LEU A 162 15.16 -11.45 5.98
N SER A 163 14.35 -11.75 7.01
CA SER A 163 14.83 -12.32 8.28
C SER A 163 15.54 -13.66 8.06
N LYS A 164 15.02 -14.53 7.17
CA LYS A 164 15.67 -15.80 6.78
C LYS A 164 17.01 -15.57 6.08
N ALA A 165 17.19 -14.44 5.39
CA ALA A 165 18.48 -14.04 4.79
C ALA A 165 19.41 -13.30 5.77
N GLY A 166 19.08 -13.25 7.06
CA GLY A 166 19.92 -12.67 8.12
C GLY A 166 19.75 -11.19 8.39
N TYR A 167 18.73 -10.54 7.82
CA TYR A 167 18.39 -9.17 8.12
C TYR A 167 17.84 -9.02 9.54
N ALA A 168 18.18 -7.92 10.20
CA ALA A 168 17.41 -7.40 11.30
C ALA A 168 16.16 -6.69 10.74
N THR A 169 14.98 -6.95 11.30
CA THR A 169 13.72 -6.47 10.75
C THR A 169 12.96 -5.64 11.79
N GLY A 170 12.60 -4.40 11.44
CA GLY A 170 11.89 -3.47 12.33
C GLY A 170 10.64 -2.87 11.68
N PHE A 171 9.53 -2.82 12.43
CA PHE A 171 8.29 -2.18 12.02
C PHE A 171 7.88 -1.09 12.99
N PHE A 172 7.64 0.13 12.49
CA PHE A 172 7.31 1.28 13.32
C PHE A 172 6.18 2.10 12.70
N GLY A 173 5.02 2.16 13.37
CA GLY A 173 3.89 2.97 12.97
C GLY A 173 2.63 2.19 12.61
N LYS A 174 1.91 2.59 11.58
CA LYS A 174 0.63 2.03 11.17
C LYS A 174 0.76 0.66 10.50
N TRP A 175 0.29 -0.38 11.17
CA TRP A 175 0.26 -1.74 10.65
C TRP A 175 -0.94 -2.01 9.75
N HIS A 176 -2.14 -1.83 10.27
CA HIS A 176 -3.43 -1.93 9.59
C HIS A 176 -3.75 -3.29 8.95
N LEU A 177 -3.26 -4.38 9.54
CA LEU A 177 -3.47 -5.74 9.06
C LEU A 177 -4.11 -6.68 10.11
N GLY A 178 -4.80 -6.12 11.10
CA GLY A 178 -5.62 -6.87 12.04
C GLY A 178 -5.25 -6.73 13.51
N ASP A 179 -6.16 -7.22 14.37
CA ASP A 179 -6.09 -7.17 15.83
C ASP A 179 -6.02 -8.54 16.51
N THR A 180 -5.73 -9.58 15.74
CA THR A 180 -5.51 -10.94 16.23
C THR A 180 -4.03 -11.20 16.50
N GLU A 181 -3.71 -12.05 17.47
CA GLU A 181 -2.32 -12.34 17.87
C GLU A 181 -1.44 -12.75 16.69
N PHE A 182 -1.94 -13.66 15.83
CA PHE A 182 -1.18 -14.13 14.66
C PHE A 182 -0.92 -13.02 13.63
N SER A 183 -1.73 -11.97 13.60
CA SER A 183 -1.60 -10.84 12.68
C SER A 183 -0.70 -9.72 13.17
N TYR A 184 -0.21 -9.75 14.42
CA TYR A 184 0.65 -8.69 14.94
C TYR A 184 2.00 -8.63 14.20
N ALA A 185 2.52 -7.44 13.96
CA ALA A 185 3.71 -7.23 13.13
C ALA A 185 4.91 -8.08 13.57
N HIS A 186 5.18 -8.20 14.88
CA HIS A 186 6.28 -9.03 15.38
C HIS A 186 6.04 -10.54 15.24
N ASN A 187 4.79 -10.98 15.08
CA ASN A 187 4.43 -12.36 14.74
C ASN A 187 4.43 -12.59 13.21
N GLN A 188 4.54 -11.53 12.44
CA GLN A 188 4.65 -11.51 10.97
C GLN A 188 6.08 -11.15 10.51
N GLY A 189 7.09 -11.62 11.25
CA GLY A 189 8.49 -11.63 10.83
C GLY A 189 9.35 -10.47 11.29
N TYR A 190 8.80 -9.44 11.93
CA TYR A 190 9.59 -8.32 12.43
C TYR A 190 10.22 -8.62 13.80
N ASP A 191 11.55 -8.44 13.92
CA ASP A 191 12.28 -8.67 15.16
C ASP A 191 11.87 -7.70 16.27
N GLU A 192 11.59 -6.45 15.91
CA GLU A 192 11.04 -5.41 16.78
C GLU A 192 9.87 -4.72 16.08
N ALA A 193 8.77 -4.52 16.81
CA ALA A 193 7.62 -3.80 16.31
C ALA A 193 7.05 -2.83 17.35
N PHE A 194 6.74 -1.63 16.91
CA PHE A 194 5.95 -0.63 17.63
C PHE A 194 4.88 -0.13 16.65
N PHE A 195 3.63 -0.52 16.86
CA PHE A 195 2.65 -0.42 15.81
C PHE A 195 1.23 -0.14 16.31
N ASN A 196 0.47 0.55 15.47
CA ASN A 196 -0.97 0.67 15.61
C ASN A 196 -1.62 -0.41 14.73
N PRO A 197 -2.44 -1.34 15.30
CA PRO A 197 -3.12 -2.40 14.53
C PRO A 197 -4.01 -1.87 13.42
N TYR A 198 -4.51 -0.66 13.55
CA TYR A 198 -5.39 0.03 12.60
C TYR A 198 -4.85 1.40 12.22
N ASN A 199 -5.66 2.20 11.54
CA ASN A 199 -5.42 3.62 11.40
C ASN A 199 -5.99 4.38 12.62
N GLN A 200 -5.91 5.71 12.59
CA GLN A 200 -6.44 6.57 13.66
C GLN A 200 -7.97 6.77 13.58
N VAL A 201 -8.60 6.45 12.44
CA VAL A 201 -10.04 6.66 12.20
C VAL A 201 -10.92 5.94 13.22
N PRO A 202 -10.62 4.72 13.68
CA PRO A 202 -11.43 4.06 14.71
C PRO A 202 -11.56 4.83 16.01
N SER A 203 -10.58 5.60 16.39
CA SER A 203 -10.70 6.48 17.55
C SER A 203 -11.69 7.62 17.33
N MET A 204 -12.08 7.86 16.07
CA MET A 204 -13.10 8.84 15.66
C MET A 204 -14.51 8.25 15.64
N TRP A 205 -14.65 6.93 15.59
CA TRP A 205 -15.94 6.23 15.52
C TRP A 205 -16.53 6.06 16.91
N ILE A 206 -16.92 7.16 17.51
CA ILE A 206 -17.68 7.17 18.73
C ILE A 206 -19.15 7.24 18.33
N PRO A 207 -20.02 6.32 18.80
CA PRO A 207 -21.41 6.23 18.35
C PRO A 207 -22.30 7.43 18.70
N GLN A 208 -21.82 8.43 19.38
CA GLN A 208 -22.65 9.53 19.88
C GLN A 208 -22.15 10.85 19.33
N ALA A 209 -22.57 11.20 18.15
CA ALA A 209 -22.45 12.56 17.58
C ALA A 209 -21.03 13.07 17.30
N GLU A 210 -20.07 12.39 17.79
CA GLU A 210 -18.75 12.98 17.85
C GLU A 210 -17.92 12.63 16.62
N VAL A 211 -18.39 11.74 15.75
CA VAL A 211 -17.95 11.74 14.34
C VAL A 211 -18.21 13.10 13.72
N ALA A 212 -19.35 13.70 14.03
CA ALA A 212 -19.61 15.10 13.67
C ALA A 212 -18.59 16.05 14.28
N ASN A 213 -18.22 15.89 15.54
CA ASN A 213 -17.24 16.79 16.19
C ASN A 213 -15.81 16.56 15.70
N VAL A 214 -15.42 15.37 15.32
CA VAL A 214 -14.13 15.15 14.69
C VAL A 214 -14.14 15.64 13.24
N ILE A 215 -15.21 15.40 12.49
CA ILE A 215 -15.41 16.01 11.17
C ILE A 215 -15.52 17.52 11.30
N THR A 216 -16.19 18.04 12.33
CA THR A 216 -16.28 19.48 12.60
C THR A 216 -14.95 20.06 13.04
N GLY A 217 -14.08 19.24 13.62
CA GLY A 217 -12.72 19.66 13.86
C GLY A 217 -11.89 19.84 12.60
N LEU A 218 -12.20 19.12 11.57
CA LEU A 218 -11.67 19.39 10.24
C LEU A 218 -12.24 20.70 9.65
N PHE A 219 -13.39 21.15 10.15
CA PHE A 219 -14.11 22.33 9.65
C PHE A 219 -14.52 23.31 10.77
N PRO A 220 -13.56 23.85 11.55
CA PRO A 220 -13.87 24.72 12.69
C PRO A 220 -14.70 25.94 12.29
N ASP A 221 -14.53 26.45 11.07
CA ASP A 221 -15.31 27.60 10.56
C ASP A 221 -16.79 27.30 10.31
N LEU A 222 -17.16 26.02 10.13
CA LEU A 222 -18.55 25.61 9.93
C LEU A 222 -19.29 25.40 11.25
N TYR A 223 -18.58 25.03 12.31
CA TYR A 223 -19.18 24.59 13.56
C TYR A 223 -18.73 25.39 14.79
N GLY A 224 -17.77 26.32 14.62
CA GLY A 224 -17.23 27.17 15.68
C GLY A 224 -16.16 26.47 16.53
N GLU A 225 -15.18 27.23 16.99
CA GLU A 225 -14.06 26.73 17.79
C GLU A 225 -14.51 26.19 19.16
N ASP A 226 -15.62 26.72 19.69
CA ASP A 226 -16.14 26.40 21.04
C ASP A 226 -16.78 25.01 21.16
N LYS A 227 -17.05 24.33 20.05
CA LYS A 227 -17.61 22.96 20.04
C LYS A 227 -16.56 21.87 20.18
N TYR A 228 -15.30 22.24 20.23
CA TYR A 228 -14.18 21.39 20.57
C TYR A 228 -14.01 21.27 22.08
N ASP A 229 -14.91 20.65 22.76
CA ASP A 229 -14.58 20.16 24.10
C ASP A 229 -13.80 18.85 24.02
N ILE A 230 -12.54 19.00 23.61
CA ILE A 230 -11.56 17.91 23.50
C ILE A 230 -11.38 17.22 24.86
N ASP A 231 -11.65 17.91 25.97
CA ASP A 231 -11.37 17.39 27.32
C ASP A 231 -12.47 16.44 27.81
N ASN A 232 -13.71 16.54 27.35
CA ASN A 232 -14.82 15.81 27.94
C ASN A 232 -15.59 14.87 26.97
N SER A 233 -15.51 15.09 25.68
CA SER A 233 -16.34 14.34 24.72
C SER A 233 -15.63 13.19 24.05
N TRP A 234 -14.29 13.17 24.07
CA TRP A 234 -13.53 12.18 23.33
C TRP A 234 -13.20 10.94 24.17
N GLN A 235 -13.99 9.92 24.00
CA GLN A 235 -13.75 8.61 24.57
C GLN A 235 -13.29 7.68 23.44
N PRO A 236 -12.03 7.21 23.41
CA PRO A 236 -11.61 6.24 22.42
C PRO A 236 -12.46 4.99 22.57
N ARG A 237 -13.24 4.68 21.54
CA ARG A 237 -13.93 3.41 21.42
C ARG A 237 -13.27 2.61 20.31
N GLY A 238 -12.86 1.42 20.62
CA GLY A 238 -12.60 0.43 19.61
C GLY A 238 -11.20 0.36 19.06
N SER A 239 -10.17 0.83 19.72
CA SER A 239 -8.84 0.50 19.25
C SER A 239 -7.91 0.05 20.36
N ILE A 240 -7.29 -1.08 20.12
CA ILE A 240 -5.97 -1.32 20.63
C ILE A 240 -5.10 -0.24 19.97
N TRP A 241 -4.69 0.71 20.76
CA TRP A 241 -4.20 1.95 20.18
C TRP A 241 -2.78 1.81 19.64
N THR A 242 -1.87 1.35 20.46
CA THR A 242 -0.49 1.11 20.05
C THR A 242 0.05 -0.08 20.81
N LEU A 243 0.62 -1.00 20.07
CA LEU A 243 1.23 -2.21 20.60
C LEU A 243 2.74 -2.18 20.37
N GLU A 244 3.46 -2.84 21.26
CA GLU A 244 4.87 -3.13 21.08
C GLU A 244 5.13 -4.61 21.33
N GLY A 245 6.09 -5.17 20.61
CA GLY A 245 6.47 -6.56 20.75
C GLY A 245 7.78 -6.87 20.05
N THR A 246 8.33 -8.02 20.37
CA THR A 246 9.51 -8.57 19.71
C THR A 246 9.21 -9.98 19.23
N LYS A 247 9.87 -10.40 18.17
CA LYS A 247 9.69 -11.74 17.57
C LYS A 247 9.87 -12.84 18.60
N GLY A 248 8.86 -13.70 18.75
CA GLY A 248 8.83 -14.75 19.77
C GLY A 248 8.68 -14.26 21.21
N GLY A 249 8.51 -12.96 21.43
CA GLY A 249 8.26 -12.33 22.72
C GLY A 249 6.79 -12.07 22.96
N LYS A 250 6.51 -11.32 24.00
CA LYS A 250 5.17 -10.91 24.41
C LYS A 250 4.79 -9.58 23.76
N THR A 251 3.50 -9.34 23.67
CA THR A 251 2.93 -8.08 23.18
C THR A 251 2.48 -7.24 24.37
N TYR A 252 2.72 -5.95 24.30
CA TYR A 252 2.29 -5.00 25.31
C TYR A 252 1.54 -3.83 24.67
N GLU A 253 0.55 -3.33 25.38
CA GLU A 253 -0.08 -2.06 25.07
C GLU A 253 0.82 -0.92 25.55
N TRP A 254 1.19 0.00 24.64
CA TRP A 254 2.15 1.06 24.92
C TRP A 254 1.48 2.38 25.32
N GLY A 255 2.13 3.09 26.25
CA GLY A 255 1.80 4.47 26.63
C GLY A 255 0.51 4.63 27.44
N PRO A 256 0.12 5.86 27.74
CA PRO A 256 -1.18 6.17 28.34
C PRO A 256 -2.31 5.87 27.37
N PRO A 257 -3.56 5.78 27.83
CA PRO A 257 -4.72 5.76 26.95
C PRO A 257 -4.60 6.90 25.94
N PRO A 258 -4.86 6.65 24.68
CA PRO A 258 -4.73 7.70 23.69
C PRO A 258 -5.80 8.76 23.88
N ASP A 259 -5.37 9.98 23.81
CA ASP A 259 -6.22 11.13 23.61
C ASP A 259 -5.62 11.99 22.47
N ILE A 260 -6.36 12.95 22.01
CA ILE A 260 -5.92 13.83 20.92
C ILE A 260 -4.63 14.62 21.30
N LYS A 261 -4.36 14.80 22.59
CA LYS A 261 -3.19 15.56 23.05
C LYS A 261 -1.92 14.72 22.97
N ASN A 262 -2.00 13.41 23.21
CA ASN A 262 -0.84 12.50 23.17
C ASN A 262 -0.72 11.71 21.86
N TYR A 263 -1.68 11.85 20.96
CA TYR A 263 -1.67 11.17 19.66
C TYR A 263 -0.37 11.41 18.87
N TRP A 264 0.09 12.65 18.85
CA TRP A 264 1.33 13.04 18.16
C TRP A 264 2.61 12.52 18.84
N ASP A 265 2.52 12.12 20.09
CA ASP A 265 3.64 11.53 20.83
C ASP A 265 3.92 10.11 20.35
N ILE A 266 2.89 9.40 19.87
CA ILE A 266 3.01 8.07 19.26
C ILE A 266 3.90 8.16 18.02
N GLU A 267 3.66 9.14 17.17
CA GLU A 267 4.47 9.35 15.96
C GLU A 267 5.92 9.69 16.32
N THR A 268 6.14 10.57 17.28
CA THR A 268 7.47 10.94 17.77
C THR A 268 8.22 9.73 18.30
N GLU A 269 7.55 8.84 19.05
CA GLU A 269 8.16 7.61 19.55
C GLU A 269 8.45 6.62 18.42
N ALA A 270 7.57 6.48 17.42
CA ALA A 270 7.81 5.64 16.24
C ALA A 270 9.07 6.09 15.48
N GLN A 271 9.23 7.40 15.26
CA GLN A 271 10.42 7.98 14.63
C GLN A 271 11.69 7.72 15.43
N LYS A 272 11.64 7.94 16.73
CA LYS A 272 12.76 7.68 17.66
C LYS A 272 13.17 6.21 17.64
N ARG A 273 12.21 5.29 17.70
CA ARG A 273 12.47 3.84 17.65
C ARG A 273 13.03 3.40 16.30
N THR A 274 12.59 4.01 15.21
CA THR A 274 13.15 3.80 13.87
C THR A 274 14.65 4.07 13.86
N LEU A 275 15.07 5.23 14.35
CA LEU A 275 16.50 5.59 14.40
C LEU A 275 17.28 4.71 15.38
N ALA A 276 16.72 4.39 16.54
CA ALA A 276 17.35 3.52 17.54
C ALA A 276 17.55 2.08 17.01
N PHE A 277 16.58 1.56 16.24
CA PHE A 277 16.71 0.25 15.59
C PHE A 277 17.82 0.24 14.52
N ILE A 278 17.93 1.30 13.74
CA ILE A 278 19.04 1.48 12.78
C ILE A 278 20.37 1.44 13.54
N ASP A 279 20.51 2.21 14.62
CA ASP A 279 21.72 2.27 15.45
C ASP A 279 22.10 0.90 16.02
N LYS A 280 21.13 0.18 16.54
CA LYS A 280 21.30 -1.18 17.06
C LYS A 280 21.78 -2.15 15.98
N SER A 281 21.19 -2.07 14.79
CA SER A 281 21.53 -2.93 13.65
C SER A 281 22.95 -2.64 13.13
N VAL A 282 23.32 -1.37 13.03
CA VAL A 282 24.68 -0.94 12.66
C VAL A 282 25.71 -1.42 13.68
N ALA A 283 25.44 -1.26 14.97
CA ALA A 283 26.32 -1.73 16.05
C ALA A 283 26.49 -3.26 16.02
N ALA A 284 25.43 -3.99 15.67
CA ALA A 284 25.45 -5.45 15.49
C ALA A 284 26.08 -5.90 14.16
N LYS A 285 26.46 -4.98 13.28
CA LYS A 285 26.94 -5.25 11.91
C LYS A 285 25.99 -6.13 11.09
N LYS A 286 24.69 -5.97 11.27
CA LYS A 286 23.66 -6.69 10.52
C LYS A 286 23.04 -5.77 9.46
N PRO A 287 22.80 -6.27 8.23
CA PRO A 287 21.91 -5.57 7.32
C PRO A 287 20.52 -5.46 7.95
N PHE A 288 19.80 -4.39 7.66
CA PHE A 288 18.47 -4.20 8.24
C PHE A 288 17.42 -3.86 7.18
N PHE A 289 16.21 -4.28 7.47
CA PHE A 289 15.00 -3.85 6.82
C PHE A 289 14.12 -3.11 7.83
N VAL A 290 13.83 -1.87 7.54
CA VAL A 290 12.92 -1.03 8.34
C VAL A 290 11.72 -0.65 7.51
N ALA A 291 10.53 -0.97 8.02
CA ALA A 291 9.27 -0.42 7.55
C ALA A 291 8.80 0.64 8.56
N TYR A 292 9.00 1.91 8.24
CA TYR A 292 8.43 3.03 8.99
C TYR A 292 7.19 3.51 8.27
N HIS A 293 6.03 3.28 8.88
CA HIS A 293 4.75 3.69 8.33
C HIS A 293 4.13 4.77 9.22
N PRO A 294 4.30 6.06 8.90
CA PRO A 294 3.79 7.16 9.70
C PRO A 294 2.33 6.96 10.09
N ILE A 295 2.04 7.18 11.38
CA ILE A 295 0.67 7.18 11.90
C ILE A 295 -0.03 8.49 11.53
N LEU A 296 0.75 9.52 11.22
CA LEU A 296 0.27 10.81 10.80
C LEU A 296 -0.58 10.68 9.53
N THR A 297 -1.84 10.98 9.68
CA THR A 297 -2.75 11.18 8.57
C THR A 297 -3.34 12.59 8.67
N ALA A 298 -4.12 12.99 7.69
CA ALA A 298 -4.76 14.30 7.66
C ALA A 298 -5.96 14.42 8.61
N PHE A 299 -6.18 13.48 9.53
CA PHE A 299 -7.42 13.47 10.32
C PHE A 299 -7.40 14.39 11.53
N PHE A 300 -6.25 14.56 12.19
CA PHE A 300 -6.16 15.37 13.40
C PHE A 300 -5.07 16.43 13.31
N PRO A 301 -5.41 17.71 13.42
CA PRO A 301 -4.43 18.74 13.65
C PRO A 301 -3.80 18.55 15.04
N ASP A 302 -2.51 18.81 15.19
CA ASP A 302 -1.87 18.85 16.49
C ASP A 302 -2.43 20.03 17.30
N PRO A 303 -3.20 19.79 18.37
CA PRO A 303 -3.80 20.86 19.15
C PRO A 303 -2.77 21.72 19.91
N ARG A 304 -1.54 21.22 20.05
CA ARG A 304 -0.42 21.92 20.70
C ARG A 304 0.31 22.85 19.72
N ALA A 305 0.06 22.71 18.42
CA ALA A 305 0.72 23.55 17.43
C ALA A 305 0.20 24.99 17.51
N LYS A 306 1.04 25.89 18.02
CA LYS A 306 0.74 27.32 18.15
C LYS A 306 0.75 28.04 16.80
N THR A 307 1.46 27.52 15.83
CA THR A 307 1.60 28.07 14.48
C THR A 307 1.41 26.97 13.45
N LYS A 308 0.79 27.30 12.34
CA LYS A 308 0.71 26.39 11.20
C LYS A 308 2.03 26.36 10.44
N LEU A 309 2.44 25.19 9.97
CA LEU A 309 3.67 24.98 9.24
C LEU A 309 3.55 25.38 7.77
N THR A 310 2.31 25.44 7.27
CA THR A 310 2.03 25.68 5.85
C THR A 310 1.17 26.91 5.64
N ALA A 311 1.31 27.57 4.49
CA ALA A 311 0.54 28.75 4.13
C ALA A 311 -0.96 28.42 3.93
N ASN A 312 -1.27 27.23 3.40
CA ASN A 312 -2.64 26.80 3.16
C ASN A 312 -3.36 26.28 4.42
N LYS A 313 -2.61 26.03 5.50
CA LYS A 313 -3.12 25.49 6.77
C LYS A 313 -3.90 24.17 6.61
N ASN A 314 -3.67 23.46 5.52
CA ASN A 314 -4.30 22.18 5.22
C ASN A 314 -3.70 21.06 6.09
N ILE A 315 -4.54 20.18 6.60
CA ILE A 315 -4.12 19.13 7.55
C ILE A 315 -3.17 18.13 6.90
N LEU A 316 -3.44 17.73 5.65
CA LEU A 316 -2.52 16.86 4.90
C LEU A 316 -1.16 17.53 4.70
N ALA A 317 -1.15 18.81 4.30
CA ALA A 317 0.09 19.54 4.11
C ALA A 317 0.90 19.66 5.41
N GLU A 318 0.23 19.91 6.56
CA GLU A 318 0.87 19.92 7.88
C GLU A 318 1.50 18.55 8.23
N ALA A 319 0.81 17.45 7.95
CA ALA A 319 1.32 16.09 8.15
C ALA A 319 2.51 15.81 7.23
N LEU A 320 2.40 16.11 5.94
CA LEU A 320 3.47 15.91 4.96
C LEU A 320 4.74 16.68 5.30
N VAL A 321 4.62 17.93 5.76
CA VAL A 321 5.79 18.73 6.21
C VAL A 321 6.49 18.10 7.42
N LYS A 322 5.74 17.50 8.35
CA LYS A 322 6.33 16.77 9.49
C LYS A 322 7.05 15.50 9.07
N ILE A 323 6.44 14.72 8.17
CA ILE A 323 7.06 13.52 7.59
C ILE A 323 8.32 13.90 6.80
N ASP A 324 8.25 14.98 6.00
CA ASP A 324 9.39 15.51 5.25
C ASP A 324 10.56 15.87 6.16
N ALA A 325 10.30 16.54 7.28
CA ALA A 325 11.33 16.87 8.26
C ALA A 325 12.00 15.61 8.84
N PHE A 326 11.23 14.57 9.13
CA PHE A 326 11.80 13.30 9.59
C PHE A 326 12.64 12.63 8.49
N ILE A 327 12.21 12.66 7.23
CA ILE A 327 12.99 12.12 6.10
C ILE A 327 14.32 12.83 5.97
N GLY A 328 14.35 14.15 6.13
CA GLY A 328 15.60 14.91 6.18
C GLY A 328 16.52 14.48 7.32
N ASN A 329 15.97 14.31 8.53
CA ASN A 329 16.72 13.82 9.69
C ASN A 329 17.23 12.39 9.47
N LEU A 330 16.43 11.50 8.87
CA LEU A 330 16.82 10.14 8.55
C LEU A 330 18.01 10.11 7.58
N HIS A 331 17.96 10.86 6.49
CA HIS A 331 19.07 10.93 5.53
C HIS A 331 20.35 11.46 6.19
N GLN A 332 20.26 12.49 7.02
CA GLN A 332 21.40 12.99 7.79
C GLN A 332 21.93 11.92 8.76
N HIS A 333 21.05 11.21 9.45
CA HIS A 333 21.45 10.12 10.35
C HIS A 333 22.20 9.00 9.62
N LEU A 334 21.72 8.59 8.44
CA LEU A 334 22.40 7.58 7.62
C LEU A 334 23.79 8.06 7.15
N ALA A 335 23.92 9.33 6.82
CA ALA A 335 25.20 9.96 6.44
C ALA A 335 26.16 10.00 7.64
N ASP A 336 25.70 10.43 8.82
CA ASP A 336 26.49 10.50 10.04
C ASP A 336 27.00 9.12 10.49
N LYS A 337 26.23 8.06 10.23
CA LYS A 337 26.65 6.66 10.47
C LYS A 337 27.54 6.09 9.37
N GLY A 338 27.73 6.80 8.27
CA GLY A 338 28.55 6.35 7.15
C GLY A 338 27.96 5.17 6.36
N ILE A 339 26.62 5.02 6.38
CA ILE A 339 25.91 3.90 5.75
C ILE A 339 24.99 4.32 4.60
N ALA A 340 24.95 5.62 4.26
CA ALA A 340 24.05 6.13 3.21
C ALA A 340 24.26 5.43 1.86
N GLU A 341 25.52 5.17 1.45
CA GLU A 341 25.83 4.47 0.19
C GLU A 341 25.47 2.98 0.20
N ASN A 342 25.20 2.40 1.38
CA ASN A 342 24.73 1.02 1.51
C ASN A 342 23.25 0.94 1.93
N THR A 343 22.49 1.99 1.69
CA THR A 343 21.08 2.04 2.12
C THR A 343 20.18 2.53 0.99
N LEU A 344 19.21 1.69 0.62
CA LEU A 344 18.11 2.07 -0.26
C LEU A 344 16.99 2.65 0.61
N VAL A 345 16.54 3.85 0.30
CA VAL A 345 15.37 4.48 0.93
C VAL A 345 14.28 4.65 -0.13
N ILE A 346 13.12 4.05 0.11
CA ILE A 346 11.92 4.20 -0.73
C ILE A 346 10.82 4.81 0.12
N ILE A 347 10.16 5.82 -0.43
CA ILE A 347 9.03 6.49 0.20
C ILE A 347 7.83 6.50 -0.74
N MET A 348 6.62 6.28 -0.23
CA MET A 348 5.39 6.29 -1.03
C MET A 348 4.14 6.54 -0.19
N ALA A 349 3.02 6.87 -0.86
CA ALA A 349 1.70 6.80 -0.24
C ALA A 349 1.09 5.40 -0.40
N ASP A 350 0.11 5.05 0.45
CA ASP A 350 -0.57 3.76 0.40
C ASP A 350 -1.75 3.73 -0.59
N ASN A 351 -2.44 4.82 -0.79
CA ASN A 351 -3.51 5.00 -1.77
C ASN A 351 -3.72 6.49 -2.08
N GLY A 352 -4.58 6.76 -3.05
CA GLY A 352 -4.95 8.13 -3.38
C GLY A 352 -5.67 8.89 -2.26
N PRO A 353 -5.99 10.17 -2.46
CA PRO A 353 -6.48 11.07 -1.42
C PRO A 353 -7.87 10.66 -0.91
N PHE A 354 -8.16 10.88 0.37
CA PHE A 354 -9.49 10.66 0.93
C PHE A 354 -10.39 11.87 0.67
N THR A 355 -10.92 11.94 -0.54
CA THR A 355 -11.65 13.09 -1.07
C THR A 355 -12.95 13.41 -0.34
N HIS A 356 -13.50 12.47 0.43
CA HIS A 356 -14.72 12.65 1.22
C HIS A 356 -14.61 13.73 2.30
N TYR A 357 -13.40 14.15 2.67
CA TYR A 357 -13.19 15.27 3.58
C TYR A 357 -13.30 16.65 2.92
N GLY A 358 -13.58 16.67 1.62
CA GLY A 358 -13.77 17.91 0.88
C GLY A 358 -12.51 18.77 0.74
N PRO A 359 -12.65 20.00 0.28
CA PRO A 359 -11.52 20.83 -0.18
C PRO A 359 -10.56 21.28 0.93
N ARG A 360 -10.91 21.13 2.20
CA ARG A 360 -10.03 21.48 3.33
C ARG A 360 -9.13 20.32 3.78
N GLY A 361 -9.41 19.11 3.32
CA GLY A 361 -8.63 17.92 3.58
C GLY A 361 -7.80 17.51 2.38
N MET A 362 -8.03 16.28 1.94
CA MET A 362 -7.37 15.68 0.81
C MET A 362 -8.17 15.90 -0.46
N VAL A 363 -7.49 16.25 -1.53
CA VAL A 363 -8.14 16.56 -2.82
C VAL A 363 -7.41 15.85 -3.95
N GLU A 364 -8.15 15.63 -5.03
CA GLU A 364 -7.56 15.26 -6.31
C GLU A 364 -6.55 16.31 -6.77
N THR A 365 -5.45 15.89 -7.34
CA THR A 365 -4.50 16.80 -7.98
C THR A 365 -4.41 16.55 -9.48
N LEU A 366 -3.67 15.52 -9.90
CA LEU A 366 -3.49 15.22 -11.32
C LEU A 366 -4.57 14.30 -11.87
N TYR A 367 -5.09 13.38 -11.07
CA TYR A 367 -5.98 12.30 -11.51
C TYR A 367 -7.32 12.36 -10.80
N THR A 368 -8.36 11.82 -11.44
CA THR A 368 -9.71 11.75 -10.92
C THR A 368 -9.87 10.63 -9.91
N GLY A 369 -10.66 10.87 -8.87
CA GLY A 369 -10.97 9.92 -7.81
C GLY A 369 -9.95 9.93 -6.66
N GLY A 370 -10.16 9.04 -5.71
CA GLY A 370 -9.36 8.95 -4.51
C GLY A 370 -9.52 7.61 -3.81
N LYS A 371 -9.27 7.58 -2.52
CA LYS A 371 -9.33 6.38 -1.69
C LYS A 371 -10.64 5.61 -1.90
N GLY A 372 -10.49 4.32 -2.17
CA GLY A 372 -11.62 3.43 -2.46
C GLY A 372 -11.99 3.33 -3.95
N ASP A 373 -11.49 4.24 -4.80
CA ASP A 373 -11.76 4.24 -6.23
C ASP A 373 -10.72 3.41 -7.00
N PHE A 374 -11.18 2.76 -8.05
CA PHE A 374 -10.30 2.05 -9.00
C PHE A 374 -9.80 2.94 -10.16
N THR A 375 -10.14 4.24 -10.14
CA THR A 375 -9.61 5.26 -11.04
C THR A 375 -8.14 5.59 -10.73
N GLU A 376 -7.45 6.24 -11.67
CA GLU A 376 -6.03 6.58 -11.50
C GLU A 376 -5.76 7.37 -10.21
N GLY A 377 -6.69 8.26 -9.82
CA GLY A 377 -6.58 9.04 -8.58
C GLY A 377 -6.65 8.20 -7.30
N GLY A 378 -7.30 7.02 -7.35
CA GLY A 378 -7.38 6.11 -6.21
C GLY A 378 -6.18 5.21 -6.02
N VAL A 379 -5.54 4.81 -7.13
CA VAL A 379 -4.53 3.73 -7.13
C VAL A 379 -3.14 4.16 -7.58
N ARG A 380 -2.97 5.37 -8.12
CA ARG A 380 -1.69 5.88 -8.60
C ARG A 380 -1.15 6.95 -7.65
N VAL A 381 -0.03 6.63 -7.01
CA VAL A 381 0.48 7.37 -5.84
C VAL A 381 1.89 7.91 -6.07
N PRO A 382 2.33 8.93 -5.31
CA PRO A 382 3.72 9.34 -5.30
C PRO A 382 4.61 8.23 -4.75
N CYS A 383 5.74 7.99 -5.42
CA CYS A 383 6.77 7.07 -4.98
C CYS A 383 8.15 7.58 -5.40
N LEU A 384 9.05 7.70 -4.44
CA LEU A 384 10.42 8.17 -4.64
C LEU A 384 11.41 7.17 -4.08
N ALA A 385 12.57 7.04 -4.71
CA ALA A 385 13.65 6.19 -4.20
C ALA A 385 15.02 6.86 -4.33
N THR A 386 15.86 6.67 -3.31
CA THR A 386 17.25 7.10 -3.32
C THR A 386 18.18 5.98 -2.85
N TRP A 387 19.33 5.88 -3.51
CA TRP A 387 20.43 5.03 -3.09
C TRP A 387 21.73 5.69 -3.58
N PRO A 388 22.38 6.49 -2.74
CA PRO A 388 23.55 7.26 -3.12
C PRO A 388 24.66 6.40 -3.73
N GLY A 389 25.21 6.84 -4.87
CA GLY A 389 26.27 6.13 -5.58
C GLY A 389 25.81 4.89 -6.38
N VAL A 390 24.53 4.53 -6.32
CA VAL A 390 23.94 3.38 -7.05
C VAL A 390 22.84 3.83 -7.99
N ILE A 391 21.81 4.50 -7.48
CA ILE A 391 20.76 5.09 -8.29
C ILE A 391 21.29 6.36 -8.95
N LYS A 392 21.09 6.49 -10.26
CA LYS A 392 21.42 7.70 -11.01
C LYS A 392 20.46 8.82 -10.61
N PRO A 393 20.96 10.02 -10.24
CA PRO A 393 20.10 11.14 -9.88
C PRO A 393 19.19 11.63 -11.01
N GLY A 394 18.06 12.23 -10.65
CA GLY A 394 17.16 12.95 -11.54
C GLY A 394 16.38 12.07 -12.51
N GLN A 395 16.13 10.82 -12.17
CA GLN A 395 15.36 9.92 -13.01
C GLN A 395 13.85 10.13 -12.79
N ILE A 396 13.12 10.26 -13.89
CA ILE A 396 11.65 10.26 -13.90
C ILE A 396 11.21 9.00 -14.66
N VAL A 397 10.58 8.06 -13.96
CA VAL A 397 10.20 6.76 -14.51
C VAL A 397 8.70 6.72 -14.73
N GLY A 398 8.29 6.59 -16.00
CA GLY A 398 6.90 6.50 -16.43
C GLY A 398 6.40 5.07 -16.64
N ASP A 399 7.20 4.07 -16.34
CA ASP A 399 6.83 2.67 -16.43
C ASP A 399 5.96 2.22 -15.25
N ILE A 400 5.18 1.17 -15.47
CA ILE A 400 4.27 0.63 -14.47
C ILE A 400 5.06 -0.11 -13.39
N LEU A 401 4.80 0.23 -12.14
CA LEU A 401 5.13 -0.56 -10.96
C LEU A 401 3.86 -0.81 -10.15
N HIS A 402 3.83 -1.89 -9.42
CA HIS A 402 2.81 -2.15 -8.41
C HIS A 402 3.46 -2.33 -7.03
N VAL A 403 2.75 -1.99 -5.97
CA VAL A 403 3.29 -2.08 -4.60
C VAL A 403 3.79 -3.48 -4.25
N SER A 404 3.15 -4.52 -4.80
CA SER A 404 3.59 -5.92 -4.62
C SER A 404 4.97 -6.20 -5.24
N ASP A 405 5.44 -5.40 -6.20
CA ASP A 405 6.75 -5.56 -6.82
C ASP A 405 7.89 -5.29 -5.82
N LEU A 406 7.62 -4.47 -4.81
CA LEU A 406 8.61 -4.17 -3.77
C LEU A 406 8.99 -5.42 -2.97
N TYR A 407 8.07 -6.36 -2.80
CA TYR A 407 8.33 -7.64 -2.13
C TYR A 407 9.42 -8.44 -2.85
N THR A 408 9.24 -8.72 -4.13
CA THR A 408 10.21 -9.49 -4.93
C THR A 408 11.49 -8.70 -5.17
N THR A 409 11.40 -7.39 -5.35
CA THR A 409 12.55 -6.50 -5.52
C THR A 409 13.43 -6.47 -4.26
N PHE A 410 12.82 -6.32 -3.08
CA PHE A 410 13.57 -6.33 -1.81
C PHE A 410 14.18 -7.70 -1.54
N ALA A 411 13.46 -8.79 -1.84
CA ALA A 411 14.01 -10.13 -1.75
C ALA A 411 15.22 -10.32 -2.68
N ARG A 412 15.17 -9.85 -3.92
CA ARG A 412 16.28 -9.90 -4.87
C ARG A 412 17.48 -9.08 -4.38
N LEU A 413 17.26 -7.83 -4.03
CA LEU A 413 18.28 -6.92 -3.50
C LEU A 413 18.93 -7.47 -2.23
N GLY A 414 18.13 -8.04 -1.33
CA GLY A 414 18.57 -8.65 -0.09
C GLY A 414 19.26 -10.01 -0.27
N GLY A 415 19.15 -10.64 -1.44
CA GLY A 415 19.64 -11.99 -1.69
C GLY A 415 18.79 -13.05 -0.99
N ALA A 416 17.48 -12.85 -0.93
CA ALA A 416 16.51 -13.65 -0.20
C ALA A 416 15.47 -14.34 -1.12
N MET A 417 15.67 -14.35 -2.44
CA MET A 417 14.71 -14.90 -3.41
C MET A 417 14.31 -16.35 -3.12
N GLU A 418 15.24 -17.16 -2.59
CA GLU A 418 15.02 -18.55 -2.24
C GLU A 418 14.04 -18.76 -1.08
N HIS A 419 13.74 -17.69 -0.34
CA HIS A 419 12.80 -17.71 0.79
C HIS A 419 11.38 -17.25 0.42
N ILE A 420 11.17 -16.82 -0.83
CA ILE A 420 9.84 -16.51 -1.35
C ILE A 420 9.04 -17.81 -1.49
N PRO A 421 7.75 -17.85 -1.06
CA PRO A 421 6.91 -19.03 -1.21
C PRO A 421 6.77 -19.49 -2.66
N THR A 422 6.73 -20.80 -2.87
CA THR A 422 6.53 -21.43 -4.18
C THR A 422 5.23 -22.24 -4.27
N ASP A 423 4.40 -22.17 -3.23
CA ASP A 423 3.12 -22.87 -3.07
C ASP A 423 1.89 -22.00 -3.41
N ARG A 424 2.13 -20.74 -3.64
CA ARG A 424 1.08 -19.72 -3.87
C ARG A 424 1.50 -18.71 -4.93
N VAL A 425 0.52 -17.97 -5.48
CA VAL A 425 0.81 -16.92 -6.46
C VAL A 425 1.42 -15.70 -5.78
N ILE A 426 2.55 -15.25 -6.29
CA ILE A 426 3.20 -13.98 -5.97
C ILE A 426 3.00 -13.06 -7.18
N ASP A 427 2.21 -12.03 -7.02
CA ASP A 427 1.91 -11.08 -8.11
C ASP A 427 3.04 -10.09 -8.34
N GLY A 428 3.90 -9.91 -7.35
CA GLY A 428 5.07 -9.03 -7.43
C GLY A 428 6.07 -9.50 -8.49
N VAL A 429 6.58 -8.55 -9.26
CA VAL A 429 7.61 -8.75 -10.29
C VAL A 429 8.88 -8.05 -9.84
N ASP A 430 10.04 -8.71 -10.00
CA ASP A 430 11.32 -8.12 -9.66
C ASP A 430 11.65 -6.91 -10.53
N GLN A 431 11.82 -5.75 -9.91
CA GLN A 431 12.15 -4.47 -10.54
C GLN A 431 13.58 -3.99 -10.23
N THR A 432 14.44 -4.88 -9.78
CA THR A 432 15.83 -4.54 -9.42
C THR A 432 16.58 -3.87 -10.58
N SER A 433 16.27 -4.21 -11.83
CA SER A 433 16.86 -3.58 -13.01
C SER A 433 16.62 -2.07 -13.06
N LEU A 434 15.45 -1.58 -12.63
CA LEU A 434 15.16 -0.14 -12.58
C LEU A 434 16.08 0.61 -11.61
N PHE A 435 16.42 -0.01 -10.48
CA PHE A 435 17.25 0.61 -9.45
C PHE A 435 18.75 0.57 -9.79
N LEU A 436 19.20 -0.45 -10.50
CA LEU A 436 20.63 -0.68 -10.71
C LEU A 436 21.15 -0.26 -12.09
N ASN A 437 20.35 -0.40 -13.12
CA ASN A 437 20.80 -0.15 -14.50
C ASN A 437 20.45 1.25 -14.99
N GLY A 438 19.51 1.94 -14.36
CA GLY A 438 19.09 3.28 -14.71
C GLY A 438 18.34 3.36 -16.06
N ASP A 439 17.92 2.24 -16.60
CA ASP A 439 17.30 2.15 -17.94
C ASP A 439 15.82 2.51 -17.94
N GLY A 440 15.20 2.59 -16.78
CA GLY A 440 13.80 2.98 -16.63
C GLY A 440 12.78 1.99 -17.24
N PHE A 441 13.16 0.73 -17.45
CA PHE A 441 12.26 -0.29 -17.99
C PHE A 441 11.76 -1.24 -16.92
N SER A 442 10.46 -1.18 -16.64
CA SER A 442 9.78 -2.15 -15.81
C SER A 442 9.68 -3.52 -16.49
N ARG A 443 9.79 -4.57 -15.69
CA ARG A 443 9.44 -5.94 -16.12
C ARG A 443 7.93 -6.21 -16.05
N ARG A 444 7.13 -5.16 -15.80
CA ARG A 444 5.67 -5.17 -15.74
C ARG A 444 5.10 -4.14 -16.70
N ASP A 445 4.09 -4.52 -17.48
CA ASP A 445 3.33 -3.61 -18.33
C ASP A 445 1.82 -3.64 -18.02
N TYR A 446 1.41 -4.27 -16.92
CA TYR A 446 0.01 -4.48 -16.55
C TYR A 446 -0.24 -4.31 -15.05
N VAL A 447 -1.49 -3.98 -14.72
CA VAL A 447 -2.02 -4.04 -13.35
C VAL A 447 -3.45 -4.58 -13.39
N MET A 448 -3.80 -5.43 -12.44
CA MET A 448 -5.18 -5.81 -12.11
C MET A 448 -5.62 -4.96 -10.93
N ILE A 449 -6.69 -4.22 -11.09
CA ILE A 449 -7.20 -3.32 -10.04
C ILE A 449 -8.47 -3.90 -9.46
N TYR A 450 -8.44 -4.16 -8.16
CA TYR A 450 -9.58 -4.66 -7.40
C TYR A 450 -10.22 -3.53 -6.60
N GLN A 451 -11.55 -3.59 -6.47
CA GLN A 451 -12.29 -2.76 -5.51
C GLN A 451 -13.06 -3.70 -4.58
N GLY A 452 -12.57 -3.86 -3.36
CA GLY A 452 -12.95 -4.97 -2.52
C GLY A 452 -12.64 -6.31 -3.21
N PRO A 453 -13.54 -7.30 -3.20
CA PRO A 453 -13.32 -8.59 -3.87
C PRO A 453 -13.52 -8.54 -5.39
N THR A 454 -14.00 -7.41 -5.95
CA THR A 454 -14.37 -7.31 -7.36
C THR A 454 -13.21 -6.84 -8.21
N LEU A 455 -12.87 -7.59 -9.26
CA LEU A 455 -11.95 -7.13 -10.29
C LEU A 455 -12.60 -5.98 -11.08
N ALA A 456 -12.20 -4.76 -10.77
CA ALA A 456 -12.86 -3.55 -11.26
C ALA A 456 -12.28 -3.04 -12.58
N ALA A 457 -10.96 -3.04 -12.71
CA ALA A 457 -10.29 -2.54 -13.91
C ALA A 457 -8.99 -3.29 -14.21
N GLY A 458 -8.47 -3.09 -15.42
CA GLY A 458 -7.15 -3.53 -15.81
C GLY A 458 -6.41 -2.44 -16.57
N VAL A 459 -5.11 -2.35 -16.30
CA VAL A 459 -4.18 -1.52 -17.07
C VAL A 459 -3.28 -2.42 -17.89
N LYS A 460 -2.98 -2.02 -19.12
CA LYS A 460 -1.99 -2.68 -19.99
C LYS A 460 -1.30 -1.61 -20.84
N GLY A 461 -0.03 -1.38 -20.57
CA GLY A 461 0.74 -0.31 -21.18
C GLY A 461 0.14 1.07 -20.91
N ARG A 462 -0.29 1.77 -21.97
CA ARG A 462 -0.95 3.09 -21.87
C ARG A 462 -2.47 3.02 -21.74
N PHE A 463 -3.07 1.83 -21.91
CA PHE A 463 -4.52 1.68 -21.92
C PHE A 463 -5.03 1.16 -20.59
N LYS A 464 -6.24 1.59 -20.23
CA LYS A 464 -7.00 1.07 -19.11
C LYS A 464 -8.39 0.65 -19.55
N ARG A 465 -8.90 -0.43 -18.99
CA ARG A 465 -10.26 -0.88 -19.17
C ARG A 465 -10.98 -0.94 -17.83
N ASP A 466 -12.12 -0.29 -17.76
CA ASP A 466 -13.09 -0.40 -16.70
C ASP A 466 -13.99 -1.62 -16.94
N TRP A 467 -13.88 -2.64 -16.09
CA TRP A 467 -14.73 -3.83 -16.16
C TRP A 467 -15.97 -3.72 -15.26
N LYS A 468 -15.91 -2.90 -14.22
CA LYS A 468 -17.00 -2.78 -13.25
C LYS A 468 -18.18 -2.04 -13.86
N ASN A 469 -17.97 -0.91 -14.47
CA ASN A 469 -19.03 -0.14 -15.12
C ASN A 469 -19.52 -0.79 -16.42
N ALA A 470 -18.65 -1.47 -17.15
CA ALA A 470 -19.00 -2.23 -18.35
C ALA A 470 -20.03 -3.34 -18.07
N THR A 471 -19.99 -3.97 -16.90
CA THR A 471 -20.96 -5.04 -16.54
C THR A 471 -22.34 -4.51 -16.20
N GLN A 472 -22.51 -3.23 -15.96
CA GLN A 472 -23.80 -2.58 -15.68
C GLN A 472 -24.60 -2.23 -16.97
N GLY A 473 -24.06 -2.57 -18.13
CA GLY A 473 -24.83 -2.74 -19.37
C GLY A 473 -25.10 -1.50 -20.21
N LEU A 474 -24.65 -0.31 -19.84
CA LEU A 474 -24.95 0.94 -20.56
C LEU A 474 -23.78 1.93 -20.65
N SER A 475 -22.59 1.62 -20.14
CA SER A 475 -21.46 2.54 -20.22
C SER A 475 -20.73 2.39 -21.56
N LEU A 476 -20.72 3.45 -22.33
CA LEU A 476 -19.84 3.59 -23.49
C LEU A 476 -18.41 3.93 -23.07
N ASN A 477 -18.19 4.26 -21.81
CA ASN A 477 -16.92 4.69 -21.22
C ASN A 477 -16.21 3.47 -20.61
N GLU A 478 -15.73 2.54 -21.42
CA GLU A 478 -15.07 1.32 -20.94
C GLU A 478 -13.55 1.36 -21.08
N PHE A 479 -13.03 2.22 -21.97
CA PHE A 479 -11.61 2.27 -22.30
C PHE A 479 -11.08 3.69 -22.18
N TYR A 480 -9.85 3.80 -21.69
CA TYR A 480 -9.12 5.04 -21.57
C TYR A 480 -7.72 4.88 -22.13
N ASP A 481 -7.25 5.88 -22.85
CA ASP A 481 -5.84 6.04 -23.17
C ASP A 481 -5.21 7.00 -22.16
N LEU A 482 -4.54 6.45 -21.17
CA LEU A 482 -3.98 7.21 -20.05
C LEU A 482 -2.88 8.23 -20.45
N TYR A 483 -2.41 8.21 -21.71
CA TYR A 483 -1.47 9.21 -22.19
C TYR A 483 -2.18 10.45 -22.73
N THR A 484 -3.35 10.27 -23.33
CA THR A 484 -4.16 11.36 -23.89
C THR A 484 -5.27 11.81 -22.95
N ASP A 485 -5.79 10.91 -22.12
CA ASP A 485 -6.78 11.17 -21.08
C ASP A 485 -6.36 10.59 -19.71
N PRO A 486 -5.34 11.15 -19.08
CA PRO A 486 -4.84 10.65 -17.80
C PRO A 486 -5.84 10.81 -16.64
N ARG A 487 -6.89 11.62 -16.85
CA ARG A 487 -7.94 11.85 -15.84
C ARG A 487 -9.15 10.93 -16.00
N GLU A 488 -9.17 10.05 -17.01
CA GLU A 488 -10.29 9.16 -17.28
C GLU A 488 -11.63 9.92 -17.45
N ALA A 489 -11.57 11.11 -18.06
CA ALA A 489 -12.70 12.00 -18.19
C ALA A 489 -13.59 11.66 -19.40
N HIS A 490 -13.00 11.05 -20.42
CA HIS A 490 -13.65 10.78 -21.71
C HIS A 490 -13.36 9.34 -22.13
N GLY A 491 -14.18 8.41 -21.70
CA GLY A 491 -14.05 7.01 -22.13
C GLY A 491 -14.29 6.87 -23.64
N GLU A 492 -13.36 6.21 -24.30
CA GLU A 492 -13.37 5.98 -25.75
C GLU A 492 -13.79 4.55 -26.05
N MET A 493 -14.94 4.35 -26.68
CA MET A 493 -15.39 3.03 -27.05
C MET A 493 -14.94 2.62 -28.46
N ILE A 494 -15.07 3.51 -29.44
CA ILE A 494 -14.88 3.16 -30.86
C ILE A 494 -13.41 3.10 -31.22
N GLU A 495 -12.63 4.07 -30.83
CA GLU A 495 -11.21 4.17 -31.16
C GLU A 495 -10.36 3.10 -30.45
N GLN A 496 -10.79 2.66 -29.27
CA GLN A 496 -10.09 1.64 -28.46
C GLN A 496 -10.58 0.21 -28.73
N PHE A 497 -11.45 0.01 -29.71
CA PHE A 497 -12.02 -1.31 -30.03
C PHE A 497 -10.94 -2.36 -30.36
N HIS A 498 -9.82 -1.94 -30.92
CA HIS A 498 -8.69 -2.81 -31.22
C HIS A 498 -8.00 -3.41 -30.00
N VAL A 499 -8.05 -2.75 -28.82
CA VAL A 499 -7.46 -3.26 -27.58
C VAL A 499 -8.43 -4.13 -26.75
N LYS A 500 -9.70 -4.16 -27.12
CA LYS A 500 -10.73 -4.94 -26.40
C LYS A 500 -10.38 -6.41 -26.26
N SER A 501 -9.89 -7.03 -27.34
CA SER A 501 -9.52 -8.45 -27.34
C SER A 501 -8.30 -8.72 -26.44
N MET A 502 -7.40 -7.76 -26.30
CA MET A 502 -6.24 -7.84 -25.41
C MET A 502 -6.71 -7.90 -23.95
N PHE A 503 -7.57 -6.97 -23.52
CA PHE A 503 -8.13 -6.94 -22.18
C PHE A 503 -9.02 -8.15 -21.86
N ASN A 504 -9.81 -8.62 -22.82
CA ASN A 504 -10.60 -9.84 -22.65
C ASN A 504 -9.70 -11.06 -22.37
N ARG A 505 -8.60 -11.20 -23.10
CA ARG A 505 -7.62 -12.27 -22.87
C ARG A 505 -6.89 -12.10 -21.54
N GLN A 506 -6.50 -10.89 -21.18
CA GLN A 506 -5.86 -10.58 -19.89
C GLN A 506 -6.77 -11.01 -18.75
N ARG A 507 -8.02 -10.55 -18.73
CA ARG A 507 -9.01 -10.91 -17.73
C ARG A 507 -9.24 -12.43 -17.68
N ALA A 508 -9.45 -13.08 -18.83
CA ALA A 508 -9.71 -14.51 -18.90
C ALA A 508 -8.55 -15.36 -18.34
N ARG A 509 -7.29 -14.97 -18.62
CA ARG A 509 -6.11 -15.64 -18.05
C ARG A 509 -6.02 -15.47 -16.55
N HIS A 510 -6.26 -14.26 -16.05
CA HIS A 510 -6.26 -13.96 -14.61
C HIS A 510 -7.37 -14.76 -13.88
N GLU A 511 -8.60 -14.76 -14.40
CA GLU A 511 -9.72 -15.53 -13.84
C GLU A 511 -9.47 -17.05 -13.89
N MET A 512 -8.82 -17.56 -14.95
CA MET A 512 -8.39 -18.95 -15.01
C MET A 512 -7.34 -19.26 -13.94
N TRP A 513 -6.43 -18.32 -13.66
CA TRP A 513 -5.40 -18.47 -12.64
C TRP A 513 -6.00 -18.46 -11.23
N ILE A 514 -7.01 -17.63 -10.98
CA ILE A 514 -7.79 -17.64 -9.73
C ILE A 514 -8.51 -18.98 -9.52
N LYS A 515 -9.02 -19.62 -10.57
CA LYS A 515 -9.62 -20.96 -10.46
C LYS A 515 -8.61 -22.01 -10.05
N LYS A 516 -7.35 -21.90 -10.48
CA LYS A 516 -6.27 -22.83 -10.13
C LYS A 516 -5.72 -22.51 -8.72
N TYR A 517 -5.61 -21.25 -8.38
CA TYR A 517 -5.10 -20.74 -7.10
C TYR A 517 -6.15 -19.80 -6.51
N PRO A 518 -7.15 -20.34 -5.78
CA PRO A 518 -8.28 -19.56 -5.27
C PRO A 518 -7.84 -18.45 -4.33
N ASN A 519 -8.52 -17.31 -4.44
CA ASN A 519 -8.38 -16.23 -3.47
C ASN A 519 -8.98 -16.66 -2.12
N ARG A 520 -8.45 -16.13 -1.04
CA ARG A 520 -9.07 -16.24 0.28
C ARG A 520 -10.28 -15.29 0.30
N PRO A 521 -11.46 -15.74 0.72
CA PRO A 521 -12.68 -14.92 0.63
C PRO A 521 -12.63 -13.68 1.53
N ASP A 522 -12.11 -13.83 2.76
CA ASP A 522 -12.08 -12.80 3.79
C ASP A 522 -10.81 -12.88 4.61
N ALA A 523 -10.55 -11.84 5.41
CA ALA A 523 -9.52 -11.84 6.43
C ALA A 523 -9.72 -13.00 7.41
N THR A 524 -8.63 -13.53 7.95
CA THR A 524 -8.71 -14.69 8.85
C THR A 524 -9.26 -14.28 10.21
N PRO A 525 -10.38 -14.88 10.65
CA PRO A 525 -10.95 -14.58 11.95
C PRO A 525 -10.10 -15.15 13.09
N GLY A 526 -10.11 -14.48 14.24
CA GLY A 526 -9.43 -14.95 15.44
C GLY A 526 -9.80 -14.11 16.67
N PRO A 527 -9.44 -14.55 17.87
CA PRO A 527 -9.72 -13.78 19.07
C PRO A 527 -8.83 -12.54 19.11
N ALA A 528 -9.44 -11.37 19.30
CA ALA A 528 -8.73 -10.15 19.57
C ALA A 528 -8.18 -10.11 21.01
N LEU A 529 -7.24 -9.22 21.27
CA LEU A 529 -6.59 -9.00 22.57
C LEU A 529 -5.75 -10.16 23.09
N THR A 530 -5.73 -11.29 22.40
CA THR A 530 -4.92 -12.45 22.78
C THR A 530 -3.43 -12.13 22.65
N GLY A 531 -2.63 -12.63 23.58
CA GLY A 531 -1.19 -12.42 23.57
C GLY A 531 -0.72 -11.05 24.10
N ILE A 532 -1.65 -10.16 24.49
CA ILE A 532 -1.31 -8.87 25.09
C ILE A 532 -1.29 -8.99 26.61
N GLU A 533 -0.15 -8.70 27.25
CA GLU A 533 0.07 -8.93 28.69
C GLU A 533 -0.60 -7.88 29.60
N ASN A 534 -0.73 -6.64 29.12
CA ASN A 534 -1.16 -5.50 29.92
C ASN A 534 -2.36 -4.77 29.30
N VAL A 535 -3.32 -5.54 28.77
CA VAL A 535 -4.53 -4.95 28.18
C VAL A 535 -5.22 -4.03 29.16
N ARG A 536 -5.51 -2.81 28.74
CA ARG A 536 -6.17 -1.83 29.60
C ARG A 536 -7.66 -2.14 29.76
N PRO A 537 -8.24 -1.80 30.94
CA PRO A 537 -9.67 -1.97 31.16
C PRO A 537 -10.55 -1.29 30.10
N GLU A 538 -10.12 -0.13 29.61
CA GLU A 538 -10.82 0.62 28.55
C GLU A 538 -10.84 -0.17 27.24
N THR A 539 -9.71 -0.75 26.87
CA THR A 539 -9.59 -1.60 25.68
C THR A 539 -10.45 -2.86 25.81
N VAL A 540 -10.39 -3.53 26.97
CA VAL A 540 -11.23 -4.69 27.28
C VAL A 540 -12.71 -4.34 27.14
N LYS A 541 -13.14 -3.21 27.71
CA LYS A 541 -14.54 -2.77 27.68
C LYS A 541 -15.06 -2.60 26.26
N ILE A 542 -14.23 -2.13 25.34
CA ILE A 542 -14.58 -1.94 23.95
C ILE A 542 -14.85 -3.29 23.26
N TYR A 543 -13.91 -4.23 23.42
CA TYR A 543 -13.98 -5.54 22.79
C TYR A 543 -14.96 -6.52 23.45
N THR A 544 -15.37 -6.24 24.68
CA THR A 544 -16.32 -7.10 25.43
C THR A 544 -17.70 -6.47 25.62
N ALA A 545 -17.91 -5.26 25.11
CA ALA A 545 -19.23 -4.65 25.17
C ALA A 545 -20.25 -5.58 24.47
N PRO A 546 -21.33 -6.00 25.16
CA PRO A 546 -22.30 -6.85 24.55
C PRO A 546 -22.91 -6.12 23.36
N VAL A 547 -22.77 -6.69 22.18
CA VAL A 547 -23.60 -6.32 21.04
C VAL A 547 -24.97 -6.90 21.34
N ASP A 548 -25.85 -6.10 21.90
CA ASP A 548 -27.27 -6.46 22.05
C ASP A 548 -27.91 -6.29 20.65
N PRO A 549 -28.23 -7.38 19.94
CA PRO A 549 -28.78 -7.27 18.60
C PRO A 549 -30.18 -6.63 18.59
N ASP A 550 -30.84 -6.59 19.76
CA ASP A 550 -32.17 -5.98 19.94
C ASP A 550 -32.05 -4.51 20.39
N LYS A 551 -30.87 -4.04 20.76
CA LYS A 551 -30.57 -2.64 20.99
C LYS A 551 -29.77 -2.11 19.81
N LEU A 552 -30.37 -1.20 19.09
CA LEU A 552 -29.62 -0.35 18.18
C LEU A 552 -28.42 0.23 18.96
N PRO A 553 -27.20 0.29 18.40
CA PRO A 553 -26.03 0.85 19.09
C PRO A 553 -26.18 2.34 19.44
N PHE A 554 -27.34 2.91 19.17
CA PHE A 554 -27.75 4.28 19.46
C PHE A 554 -29.25 4.31 19.82
N ASP A 555 -29.67 5.22 20.70
CA ASP A 555 -31.10 5.52 20.88
C ASP A 555 -31.56 6.26 19.62
N PRO A 556 -32.55 5.75 18.88
CA PRO A 556 -33.08 6.44 17.70
C PRO A 556 -33.62 7.84 18.02
N LYS A 557 -33.98 8.10 19.28
CA LYS A 557 -34.39 9.45 19.73
C LYS A 557 -33.22 10.39 19.92
N GLU A 558 -32.04 9.89 20.33
CA GLU A 558 -30.82 10.69 20.41
C GLU A 558 -30.29 11.07 19.03
N VAL A 559 -30.50 10.23 18.03
CA VAL A 559 -30.11 10.53 16.64
C VAL A 559 -30.96 11.62 16.00
N TYR A 560 -32.24 11.71 16.41
CA TYR A 560 -33.17 12.72 15.88
C TYR A 560 -33.03 14.10 16.51
N GLU A 561 -32.35 14.25 17.64
CA GLU A 561 -32.02 15.57 18.19
C GLU A 561 -30.91 16.30 17.41
N TYR A 562 -30.19 15.55 16.54
CA TYR A 562 -29.25 16.10 15.56
C TYR A 562 -29.83 16.16 14.14
N ASP A 563 -31.14 16.27 14.01
CA ASP A 563 -31.72 16.59 12.71
C ASP A 563 -30.94 17.76 12.11
N LEU A 564 -30.27 17.45 11.02
CA LEU A 564 -29.74 18.46 10.12
C LEU A 564 -30.87 19.52 9.97
N PRO A 565 -30.58 20.81 9.92
CA PRO A 565 -31.59 21.87 9.86
C PRO A 565 -32.35 21.89 8.53
N TRP A 566 -32.71 20.73 8.04
CA TRP A 566 -33.42 20.46 6.80
C TRP A 566 -34.67 19.68 7.13
N THR A 567 -35.73 20.37 7.46
CA THR A 567 -37.06 19.75 7.42
C THR A 567 -37.54 19.77 5.96
N PRO A 568 -38.35 18.79 5.51
CA PRO A 568 -38.97 18.84 4.17
C PRO A 568 -39.84 20.07 3.92
N SER A 569 -40.10 20.88 4.95
CA SER A 569 -40.79 22.16 4.85
C SER A 569 -39.90 23.32 4.40
N ASP A 570 -38.59 23.11 4.29
CA ASP A 570 -37.63 24.13 3.89
C ASP A 570 -37.21 24.02 2.41
N MET A 571 -37.86 23.08 1.66
CA MET A 571 -37.77 23.00 0.20
C MET A 571 -39.01 23.70 -0.41
#